data_f306254184b3b60efbd67052c2f4b093
#
_entry.id   f306254184b3b60efbd67052c2f4b093
#
_cell.length_a   1.000
_cell.length_b   1.000
_cell.length_c   1.000
_cell.angle_alpha   90.00
_cell.angle_beta   90.00
_cell.angle_gamma   90.00
#
_symmetry.space_group_name_H-M   'P 1'
#
loop_
_entity.id
_entity.type
_entity.pdbx_description
1 polymer ?
#
loop_
_entity_poly.entity_id
_entity_poly.type
_entity_poly.pdbx_seq_one_letter_code
_entity_poly.pdbx_strand_id
1 'polypeptide(L)'
;MKRAIMTDPEQLRSLEGQQYVVLCPTGPVAAFFDATQEELRAAVPMAPFPTVGHVTLRGFSEARRVGELRNEIRAWAAGIPPIELQVDAVDAFPAPFQIVITRLARTASLVDAYSSLTDRLGATDFSRVGELPLEQWVFHLSLIYGAALSAEEWETLRRGAVRDIPSGPSETVASVEFVWFEGGAEHSETITLGG
;
A
#
# COMPACT_ATOMS: atom_id res chain seq x y z
N MET A 1 10.15 13.32 -12.12
CA MET A 1 8.70 13.53 -11.95
C MET A 1 8.17 12.32 -11.20
N LYS A 2 7.49 12.51 -10.07
CA LYS A 2 6.93 11.41 -9.27
C LYS A 2 5.81 10.74 -10.07
N ARG A 3 5.75 9.40 -10.06
CA ARG A 3 4.64 8.65 -10.68
C ARG A 3 3.44 8.65 -9.73
N ALA A 4 2.24 8.89 -10.24
CA ALA A 4 1.01 8.76 -9.48
C ALA A 4 0.73 7.27 -9.16
N ILE A 5 0.17 7.03 -7.99
CA ILE A 5 -0.26 5.69 -7.54
C ILE A 5 -1.48 5.25 -8.37
N MET A 6 -2.37 6.21 -8.65
CA MET A 6 -3.60 5.98 -9.39
C MET A 6 -3.72 6.94 -10.59
N THR A 7 -4.02 6.37 -11.76
CA THR A 7 -4.19 7.14 -13.00
C THR A 7 -5.48 6.82 -13.74
N ASP A 8 -6.14 5.73 -13.37
CA ASP A 8 -7.41 5.33 -13.99
C ASP A 8 -8.54 6.29 -13.58
N PRO A 9 -9.28 6.89 -14.53
CA PRO A 9 -10.31 7.90 -14.22
C PRO A 9 -11.51 7.35 -13.42
N GLU A 10 -11.84 6.07 -13.55
CA GLU A 10 -12.93 5.46 -12.79
C GLU A 10 -12.52 5.21 -11.35
N GLN A 11 -11.30 4.71 -11.16
CA GLN A 11 -10.71 4.53 -9.85
C GLN A 11 -10.51 5.87 -9.13
N LEU A 12 -10.02 6.91 -9.81
CA LEU A 12 -9.90 8.25 -9.25
C LEU A 12 -11.25 8.78 -8.73
N ARG A 13 -12.33 8.56 -9.49
CA ARG A 13 -13.69 8.94 -9.03
C ARG A 13 -14.14 8.15 -7.81
N SER A 14 -13.81 6.86 -7.72
CA SER A 14 -14.19 6.01 -6.59
C SER A 14 -13.45 6.36 -5.31
N LEU A 15 -12.27 6.99 -5.42
CA LEU A 15 -11.42 7.42 -4.31
C LEU A 15 -11.66 8.87 -3.91
N GLU A 16 -12.55 9.60 -4.60
CA GLU A 16 -12.84 11.02 -4.30
C GLU A 16 -13.14 11.24 -2.82
N GLY A 17 -12.42 12.21 -2.21
CA GLY A 17 -12.55 12.53 -0.79
C GLY A 17 -11.83 11.59 0.17
N GLN A 18 -11.12 10.58 -0.33
CA GLN A 18 -10.33 9.68 0.50
C GLN A 18 -8.86 10.14 0.58
N GLN A 19 -8.18 9.72 1.64
CA GLN A 19 -6.75 9.96 1.88
C GLN A 19 -6.08 8.68 2.35
N TYR A 20 -4.77 8.59 2.07
CA TYR A 20 -3.96 7.44 2.46
C TYR A 20 -2.57 7.86 2.96
N VAL A 21 -2.07 7.16 3.95
CA VAL A 21 -0.66 7.18 4.34
C VAL A 21 -0.02 5.91 3.79
N VAL A 22 0.96 6.07 2.92
CA VAL A 22 1.60 4.94 2.26
C VAL A 22 3.13 5.04 2.32
N LEU A 23 3.79 3.87 2.25
CA LEU A 23 5.23 3.75 2.04
C LEU A 23 5.46 3.42 0.56
N CYS A 24 6.36 4.14 -0.09
CA CYS A 24 6.71 3.92 -1.50
C CYS A 24 8.17 3.47 -1.57
N PRO A 25 8.45 2.15 -1.66
CA PRO A 25 9.81 1.66 -1.84
C PRO A 25 10.39 2.14 -3.17
N THR A 26 11.70 2.33 -3.23
CA THR A 26 12.43 2.78 -4.43
C THR A 26 13.70 1.98 -4.70
N GLY A 27 14.03 1.04 -3.84
CA GLY A 27 15.21 0.21 -3.86
C GLY A 27 14.92 -1.27 -4.19
N PRO A 28 15.56 -2.22 -3.49
CA PRO A 28 15.43 -3.65 -3.78
C PRO A 28 14.02 -4.21 -3.69
N VAL A 29 13.17 -3.68 -2.79
CA VAL A 29 11.76 -4.09 -2.67
C VAL A 29 10.96 -3.64 -3.91
N ALA A 30 11.20 -2.41 -4.39
CA ALA A 30 10.58 -1.92 -5.63
C ALA A 30 11.03 -2.73 -6.84
N ALA A 31 12.31 -3.06 -6.94
CA ALA A 31 12.85 -3.87 -8.04
C ALA A 31 12.23 -5.29 -8.05
N PHE A 32 12.04 -5.90 -6.87
CA PHE A 32 11.34 -7.19 -6.75
C PHE A 32 9.88 -7.09 -7.19
N PHE A 33 9.20 -6.02 -6.76
CA PHE A 33 7.81 -5.75 -7.17
C PHE A 33 7.70 -5.64 -8.69
N ASP A 34 8.53 -4.82 -9.34
CA ASP A 34 8.52 -4.61 -10.80
C ASP A 34 8.80 -5.92 -11.57
N ALA A 35 9.79 -6.70 -11.14
CA ALA A 35 10.13 -7.98 -11.76
C ALA A 35 8.98 -8.99 -11.62
N THR A 36 8.35 -9.07 -10.44
CA THR A 36 7.21 -9.97 -10.22
C THR A 36 5.98 -9.53 -11.01
N GLN A 37 5.73 -8.23 -11.14
CA GLN A 37 4.67 -7.74 -12.03
C GLN A 37 4.90 -8.14 -13.49
N GLU A 38 6.14 -8.07 -13.97
CA GLU A 38 6.46 -8.47 -15.35
C GLU A 38 6.19 -9.96 -15.61
N GLU A 39 6.54 -10.82 -14.64
CA GLU A 39 6.18 -12.25 -14.69
C GLU A 39 4.65 -12.43 -14.80
N LEU A 40 3.88 -11.71 -13.98
CA LEU A 40 2.42 -11.81 -13.97
C LEU A 40 1.77 -11.25 -15.25
N ARG A 41 2.33 -10.18 -15.82
CA ARG A 41 1.85 -9.60 -17.10
C ARG A 41 1.95 -10.60 -18.24
N ALA A 42 2.98 -11.43 -18.26
CA ALA A 42 3.12 -12.48 -19.26
C ALA A 42 2.01 -13.55 -19.16
N ALA A 43 1.51 -13.81 -17.94
CA ALA A 43 0.46 -14.79 -17.69
C ALA A 43 -0.96 -14.25 -17.94
N VAL A 44 -1.23 -12.99 -17.57
CA VAL A 44 -2.57 -12.36 -17.63
C VAL A 44 -2.48 -10.91 -18.16
N PRO A 45 -2.13 -10.71 -19.43
CA PRO A 45 -1.80 -9.39 -19.98
C PRO A 45 -2.96 -8.39 -19.96
N MET A 46 -4.19 -8.85 -19.85
CA MET A 46 -5.40 -8.01 -19.86
C MET A 46 -5.86 -7.57 -18.46
N ALA A 47 -5.27 -8.12 -17.40
CA ALA A 47 -5.65 -7.73 -16.04
C ALA A 47 -5.10 -6.34 -15.66
N PRO A 48 -5.77 -5.59 -14.78
CA PRO A 48 -5.28 -4.30 -14.31
C PRO A 48 -4.12 -4.47 -13.31
N PHE A 49 -3.06 -3.69 -13.55
CA PHE A 49 -1.84 -3.67 -12.74
C PHE A 49 -1.67 -2.29 -12.09
N PRO A 50 -1.36 -2.22 -10.78
CA PRO A 50 -0.95 -0.97 -10.16
C PRO A 50 0.27 -0.35 -10.87
N THR A 51 0.27 0.97 -10.99
CA THR A 51 1.34 1.71 -11.68
C THR A 51 2.61 1.82 -10.83
N VAL A 52 2.42 1.91 -9.51
CA VAL A 52 3.50 2.08 -8.51
C VAL A 52 3.23 1.17 -7.32
N GLY A 53 4.22 0.38 -6.92
CA GLY A 53 4.18 -0.40 -5.70
C GLY A 53 4.16 0.51 -4.47
N HIS A 54 3.18 0.32 -3.60
CA HIS A 54 3.09 1.06 -2.34
C HIS A 54 2.50 0.17 -1.24
N VAL A 55 2.85 0.48 0.00
CA VAL A 55 2.34 -0.20 1.21
C VAL A 55 1.41 0.75 1.93
N THR A 56 0.15 0.43 2.03
CA THR A 56 -0.82 1.25 2.77
C THR A 56 -0.65 1.02 4.27
N LEU A 57 -0.43 2.10 5.02
CA LEU A 57 -0.47 2.09 6.48
C LEU A 57 -1.87 2.43 7.00
N ARG A 58 -2.53 3.45 6.42
CA ARG A 58 -3.88 3.89 6.80
C ARG A 58 -4.64 4.52 5.64
N GLY A 59 -5.96 4.34 5.65
CA GLY A 59 -6.90 5.06 4.80
C GLY A 59 -7.88 5.90 5.61
N PHE A 60 -8.38 7.00 5.03
CA PHE A 60 -9.30 7.95 5.64
C PHE A 60 -10.37 8.41 4.66
N SER A 61 -11.46 8.95 5.20
CA SER A 61 -12.53 9.61 4.45
C SER A 61 -12.82 10.97 5.07
N GLU A 62 -11.92 11.95 4.80
CA GLU A 62 -11.88 13.27 5.44
C GLU A 62 -11.79 14.40 4.42
N ALA A 63 -12.68 14.42 3.43
CA ALA A 63 -12.69 15.38 2.34
C ALA A 63 -12.63 16.87 2.80
N ARG A 64 -13.18 17.19 3.97
CA ARG A 64 -13.22 18.57 4.50
C ARG A 64 -12.06 18.90 5.44
N ARG A 65 -11.32 17.90 5.91
CA ARG A 65 -10.25 18.07 6.94
C ARG A 65 -8.89 17.57 6.46
N VAL A 66 -8.66 17.56 5.15
CA VAL A 66 -7.38 17.11 4.56
C VAL A 66 -6.18 17.83 5.20
N GLY A 67 -6.28 19.15 5.43
CA GLY A 67 -5.22 19.96 6.04
C GLY A 67 -4.93 19.59 7.50
N GLU A 68 -5.98 19.33 8.29
CA GLU A 68 -5.85 18.90 9.69
C GLU A 68 -5.23 17.51 9.77
N LEU A 69 -5.77 16.57 9.00
CA LEU A 69 -5.24 15.19 8.93
C LEU A 69 -3.77 15.19 8.52
N ARG A 70 -3.40 15.97 7.49
CA ARG A 70 -2.01 16.09 7.04
C ARG A 70 -1.08 16.60 8.15
N ASN A 71 -1.53 17.56 8.96
CA ASN A 71 -0.74 18.06 10.09
C ASN A 71 -0.55 16.98 11.17
N GLU A 72 -1.56 16.16 11.45
CA GLU A 72 -1.43 15.02 12.36
C GLU A 72 -0.43 13.97 11.83
N ILE A 73 -0.48 13.67 10.53
CA ILE A 73 0.48 12.74 9.93
C ILE A 73 1.91 13.30 9.98
N ARG A 74 2.11 14.59 9.70
CA ARG A 74 3.44 15.23 9.86
C ARG A 74 3.96 15.17 11.29
N ALA A 75 3.09 15.42 12.26
CA ALA A 75 3.46 15.37 13.68
C ALA A 75 3.76 13.95 14.16
N TRP A 76 3.07 12.94 13.62
CA TRP A 76 3.41 11.53 13.83
C TRP A 76 4.77 11.19 13.19
N ALA A 77 4.94 11.48 11.91
CA ALA A 77 6.15 11.14 11.15
C ALA A 77 7.44 11.74 11.75
N ALA A 78 7.35 12.92 12.39
CA ALA A 78 8.49 13.57 13.03
C ALA A 78 9.13 12.75 14.18
N GLY A 79 8.40 11.80 14.76
CA GLY A 79 8.90 10.91 15.83
C GLY A 79 9.15 9.47 15.38
N ILE A 80 9.01 9.16 14.09
CA ILE A 80 9.13 7.80 13.59
C ILE A 80 10.49 7.60 12.93
N PRO A 81 11.27 6.59 13.36
CA PRO A 81 12.52 6.25 12.68
C PRO A 81 12.26 5.68 11.28
N PRO A 82 13.29 5.64 10.41
CA PRO A 82 13.19 4.95 9.13
C PRO A 82 12.68 3.52 9.26
N ILE A 83 11.82 3.12 8.32
CA ILE A 83 11.05 1.87 8.37
C ILE A 83 11.70 0.83 7.46
N GLU A 84 12.01 -0.34 8.01
CA GLU A 84 12.49 -1.48 7.25
C GLU A 84 11.32 -2.22 6.59
N LEU A 85 11.40 -2.39 5.27
CA LEU A 85 10.54 -3.25 4.48
C LEU A 85 11.32 -4.50 4.07
N GLN A 86 10.75 -5.67 4.25
CA GLN A 86 11.34 -6.94 3.82
C GLN A 86 10.27 -7.80 3.15
N VAL A 87 10.55 -8.28 1.95
CA VAL A 87 9.65 -9.23 1.27
C VAL A 87 9.78 -10.60 1.93
N ASP A 88 8.66 -11.27 2.19
CA ASP A 88 8.64 -12.64 2.72
C ASP A 88 7.86 -13.63 1.85
N ALA A 89 6.95 -13.14 0.99
CA ALA A 89 6.21 -14.00 0.05
C ALA A 89 5.62 -13.20 -1.13
N VAL A 90 5.28 -13.91 -2.19
CA VAL A 90 4.18 -13.57 -3.09
C VAL A 90 2.96 -14.34 -2.60
N ASP A 91 1.89 -13.64 -2.29
CA ASP A 91 0.67 -14.20 -1.69
C ASP A 91 -0.58 -13.66 -2.40
N ALA A 92 -1.77 -14.04 -1.96
CA ALA A 92 -2.99 -13.57 -2.59
C ALA A 92 -4.14 -13.43 -1.60
N PHE A 93 -4.88 -12.33 -1.70
CA PHE A 93 -6.19 -12.20 -1.07
C PHE A 93 -7.24 -12.96 -1.90
N PRO A 94 -8.04 -13.82 -1.25
CA PRO A 94 -9.08 -14.59 -1.94
C PRO A 94 -10.24 -13.68 -2.40
N ALA A 95 -11.24 -14.29 -3.03
CA ALA A 95 -12.50 -13.60 -3.28
C ALA A 95 -13.10 -13.02 -1.98
N PRO A 96 -13.74 -11.85 -2.02
CA PRO A 96 -14.11 -11.10 -3.22
C PRO A 96 -13.00 -10.20 -3.78
N PHE A 97 -11.86 -10.06 -3.10
CA PHE A 97 -10.80 -9.11 -3.50
C PHE A 97 -10.01 -9.59 -4.72
N GLN A 98 -9.60 -10.87 -4.72
CA GLN A 98 -8.80 -11.47 -5.79
C GLN A 98 -7.58 -10.61 -6.18
N ILE A 99 -6.69 -10.36 -5.22
CA ILE A 99 -5.49 -9.53 -5.41
C ILE A 99 -4.26 -10.41 -5.17
N VAL A 100 -3.35 -10.51 -6.15
CA VAL A 100 -2.00 -11.05 -5.89
C VAL A 100 -1.14 -9.94 -5.32
N ILE A 101 -0.36 -10.23 -4.30
CA ILE A 101 0.40 -9.27 -3.52
C ILE A 101 1.86 -9.71 -3.33
N THR A 102 2.76 -8.74 -3.22
CA THR A 102 4.03 -8.92 -2.52
C THR A 102 3.75 -8.71 -1.04
N ARG A 103 3.84 -9.78 -0.25
CA ARG A 103 3.68 -9.71 1.20
C ARG A 103 4.99 -9.29 1.85
N LEU A 104 4.88 -8.45 2.87
CA LEU A 104 6.03 -8.00 3.66
C LEU A 104 6.04 -8.67 5.03
N ALA A 105 7.25 -9.01 5.47
CA ALA A 105 7.50 -9.45 6.84
C ALA A 105 7.10 -8.37 7.84
N ARG A 106 6.71 -8.78 9.02
CA ARG A 106 6.35 -7.90 10.14
C ARG A 106 7.61 -7.43 10.86
N THR A 107 8.46 -6.62 10.19
CA THR A 107 9.64 -6.05 10.83
C THR A 107 9.23 -5.18 12.02
N ALA A 108 10.10 -5.06 13.02
CA ALA A 108 9.78 -4.29 14.24
C ALA A 108 9.41 -2.84 13.90
N SER A 109 10.20 -2.16 13.06
CA SER A 109 9.96 -0.77 12.66
C SER A 109 8.63 -0.57 11.90
N LEU A 110 8.23 -1.53 11.05
CA LEU A 110 6.96 -1.46 10.32
C LEU A 110 5.75 -1.68 11.24
N VAL A 111 5.87 -2.63 12.18
CA VAL A 111 4.85 -2.88 13.20
C VAL A 111 4.71 -1.68 14.14
N ASP A 112 5.82 -1.13 14.62
CA ASP A 112 5.84 0.04 15.51
C ASP A 112 5.25 1.29 14.83
N ALA A 113 5.60 1.52 13.55
CA ALA A 113 5.04 2.62 12.78
C ALA A 113 3.52 2.51 12.63
N TYR A 114 3.01 1.31 12.31
CA TYR A 114 1.57 1.06 12.20
C TYR A 114 0.85 1.24 13.55
N SER A 115 1.40 0.68 14.63
CA SER A 115 0.82 0.75 15.97
C SER A 115 0.80 2.18 16.50
N SER A 116 1.92 2.90 16.41
CA SER A 116 2.02 4.29 16.87
C SER A 116 1.09 5.24 16.09
N LEU A 117 0.91 4.99 14.78
CA LEU A 117 -0.07 5.73 13.99
C LEU A 117 -1.49 5.43 14.45
N THR A 118 -1.81 4.17 14.75
CA THR A 118 -3.10 3.75 15.29
C THR A 118 -3.39 4.44 16.62
N ASP A 119 -2.43 4.40 17.56
CA ASP A 119 -2.57 5.00 18.89
C ASP A 119 -2.78 6.52 18.80
N ARG A 120 -1.98 7.20 17.96
CA ARG A 120 -2.12 8.64 17.73
C ARG A 120 -3.50 8.99 17.18
N LEU A 121 -3.96 8.26 16.16
CA LEU A 121 -5.26 8.48 15.54
C LEU A 121 -6.43 8.09 16.45
N GLY A 122 -6.22 7.17 17.40
CA GLY A 122 -7.18 6.79 18.42
C GLY A 122 -7.62 7.95 19.32
N ALA A 123 -6.78 8.98 19.45
CA ALA A 123 -7.10 10.22 20.17
C ALA A 123 -7.85 11.26 19.31
N THR A 124 -8.17 10.96 18.06
CA THR A 124 -8.84 11.84 17.10
C THR A 124 -10.20 11.27 16.69
N ASP A 125 -11.01 12.11 16.05
CA ASP A 125 -12.31 11.74 15.47
C ASP A 125 -12.27 11.55 13.95
N PHE A 126 -11.08 11.41 13.35
CA PHE A 126 -10.96 11.18 11.92
C PHE A 126 -11.61 9.85 11.50
N SER A 127 -12.40 9.92 10.43
CA SER A 127 -13.04 8.76 9.82
C SER A 127 -12.00 7.92 9.08
N ARG A 128 -11.86 6.67 9.48
CA ARG A 128 -10.88 5.72 8.92
C ARG A 128 -11.53 4.73 7.97
N VAL A 129 -10.82 4.34 6.91
CA VAL A 129 -11.27 3.40 5.90
C VAL A 129 -10.44 2.13 5.96
N GLY A 130 -11.12 0.98 5.99
CA GLY A 130 -10.47 -0.34 5.92
C GLY A 130 -9.57 -0.66 7.11
N GLU A 131 -9.83 -0.08 8.28
CA GLU A 131 -9.04 -0.34 9.48
C GLU A 131 -9.29 -1.76 10.00
N LEU A 132 -8.19 -2.48 10.26
CA LEU A 132 -8.19 -3.79 10.90
C LEU A 132 -7.26 -3.76 12.12
N PRO A 133 -7.50 -4.61 13.13
CA PRO A 133 -6.54 -4.87 14.19
C PRO A 133 -5.17 -5.25 13.62
N LEU A 134 -4.10 -4.85 14.31
CA LEU A 134 -2.74 -5.10 13.84
C LEU A 134 -2.49 -6.58 13.50
N GLU A 135 -2.97 -7.50 14.31
CA GLU A 135 -2.80 -8.95 14.11
C GLU A 135 -3.44 -9.47 12.82
N GLN A 136 -4.44 -8.77 12.31
CA GLN A 136 -5.13 -9.10 11.06
C GLN A 136 -4.59 -8.29 9.85
N TRP A 137 -3.76 -7.26 10.11
CA TRP A 137 -3.24 -6.41 9.06
C TRP A 137 -2.11 -7.10 8.31
N VAL A 138 -2.26 -7.25 7.00
CA VAL A 138 -1.24 -7.79 6.10
C VAL A 138 -0.54 -6.63 5.40
N PHE A 139 0.73 -6.41 5.73
CA PHE A 139 1.56 -5.44 5.00
C PHE A 139 1.89 -5.98 3.62
N HIS A 140 1.54 -5.22 2.58
CA HIS A 140 1.68 -5.71 1.21
C HIS A 140 1.78 -4.59 0.17
N LEU A 141 2.29 -4.96 -1.00
CA LEU A 141 2.15 -4.20 -2.24
C LEU A 141 1.25 -4.99 -3.19
N SER A 142 0.19 -4.37 -3.71
CA SER A 142 -0.70 -5.02 -4.68
C SER A 142 0.00 -5.18 -6.02
N LEU A 143 0.12 -6.42 -6.53
CA LEU A 143 0.75 -6.74 -7.81
C LEU A 143 -0.24 -6.71 -8.96
N ILE A 144 -1.43 -7.27 -8.77
CA ILE A 144 -2.47 -7.39 -9.81
C ILE A 144 -3.85 -7.47 -9.15
N TYR A 145 -4.83 -6.84 -9.79
CA TYR A 145 -6.24 -6.90 -9.41
C TYR A 145 -6.98 -7.92 -10.31
N GLY A 146 -7.32 -9.07 -9.74
CA GLY A 146 -7.92 -10.21 -10.46
C GLY A 146 -9.45 -10.27 -10.43
N ALA A 147 -10.14 -9.25 -9.90
CA ALA A 147 -11.60 -9.30 -9.74
C ALA A 147 -12.40 -9.51 -11.05
N ALA A 148 -11.81 -9.16 -12.20
CA ALA A 148 -12.41 -9.37 -13.51
C ALA A 148 -12.12 -10.75 -14.12
N LEU A 149 -11.24 -11.56 -13.50
CA LEU A 149 -10.91 -12.90 -13.94
C LEU A 149 -12.03 -13.89 -13.56
N SER A 150 -12.24 -14.88 -14.39
CA SER A 150 -13.07 -16.03 -14.02
C SER A 150 -12.47 -16.79 -12.83
N ALA A 151 -13.25 -17.59 -12.13
CA ALA A 151 -12.78 -18.39 -11.01
C ALA A 151 -11.64 -19.34 -11.40
N GLU A 152 -11.66 -19.90 -12.61
CA GLU A 152 -10.64 -20.81 -13.13
C GLU A 152 -9.33 -20.07 -13.45
N GLU A 153 -9.42 -18.91 -14.12
CA GLU A 153 -8.27 -18.06 -14.42
C GLU A 153 -7.63 -17.54 -13.12
N TRP A 154 -8.44 -17.08 -12.18
CA TRP A 154 -7.97 -16.66 -10.87
C TRP A 154 -7.22 -17.77 -10.13
N GLU A 155 -7.80 -18.97 -10.05
CA GLU A 155 -7.18 -20.08 -9.33
C GLU A 155 -5.88 -20.55 -10.01
N THR A 156 -5.83 -20.48 -11.34
CA THR A 156 -4.61 -20.79 -12.11
C THR A 156 -3.52 -19.75 -11.85
N LEU A 157 -3.87 -18.47 -11.88
CA LEU A 157 -2.96 -17.37 -11.57
C LEU A 157 -2.43 -17.50 -10.13
N ARG A 158 -3.33 -17.66 -9.15
CA ARG A 158 -3.00 -17.78 -7.73
C ARG A 158 -2.01 -18.91 -7.47
N ARG A 159 -2.28 -20.11 -8.02
CA ARG A 159 -1.40 -21.28 -7.86
C ARG A 159 -0.02 -21.09 -8.49
N GLY A 160 0.05 -20.38 -9.60
CA GLY A 160 1.32 -20.09 -10.26
C GLY A 160 2.14 -18.98 -9.58
N ALA A 161 1.47 -18.05 -8.92
CA ALA A 161 2.10 -16.86 -8.33
C ALA A 161 2.53 -17.06 -6.87
N VAL A 162 1.70 -17.74 -6.04
CA VAL A 162 1.91 -17.83 -4.60
C VAL A 162 3.14 -18.66 -4.27
N ARG A 163 4.08 -18.06 -3.55
CA ARG A 163 5.34 -18.71 -3.14
C ARG A 163 5.97 -17.97 -1.95
N ASP A 164 6.62 -18.69 -1.05
CA ASP A 164 7.48 -18.10 -0.02
C ASP A 164 8.75 -17.55 -0.66
N ILE A 165 9.28 -16.46 -0.08
CA ILE A 165 10.52 -15.81 -0.49
C ILE A 165 11.48 -15.78 0.72
N PRO A 166 12.10 -16.92 1.05
CA PRO A 166 13.05 -16.98 2.16
C PRO A 166 14.21 -16.00 1.92
N SER A 167 14.52 -15.14 2.88
CA SER A 167 15.54 -14.09 2.76
C SER A 167 15.28 -13.14 1.57
N GLY A 168 14.03 -12.76 1.37
CA GLY A 168 13.65 -11.81 0.32
C GLY A 168 14.33 -10.45 0.48
N PRO A 169 14.29 -9.61 -0.57
CA PRO A 169 14.93 -8.30 -0.55
C PRO A 169 14.35 -7.42 0.55
N SER A 170 15.22 -6.58 1.11
CA SER A 170 14.84 -5.57 2.10
C SER A 170 15.36 -4.20 1.69
N GLU A 171 14.68 -3.17 2.17
CA GLU A 171 15.12 -1.79 2.08
C GLU A 171 14.59 -0.97 3.25
N THR A 172 15.26 0.14 3.54
CA THR A 172 14.81 1.10 4.55
C THR A 172 14.24 2.32 3.86
N VAL A 173 13.00 2.69 4.19
CA VAL A 173 12.34 3.90 3.71
C VAL A 173 12.37 4.99 4.79
N ALA A 174 12.74 6.20 4.41
CA ALA A 174 12.89 7.35 5.31
C ALA A 174 11.79 8.40 5.11
N SER A 175 10.71 8.05 4.43
CA SER A 175 9.57 8.94 4.22
C SER A 175 8.27 8.15 4.04
N VAL A 176 7.17 8.79 4.36
CA VAL A 176 5.82 8.37 3.97
C VAL A 176 5.28 9.33 2.92
N GLU A 177 4.32 8.85 2.16
CA GLU A 177 3.51 9.68 1.28
C GLU A 177 2.13 9.86 1.90
N PHE A 178 1.71 11.10 2.06
CA PHE A 178 0.32 11.43 2.30
C PHE A 178 -0.33 11.71 0.95
N VAL A 179 -1.26 10.86 0.58
CA VAL A 179 -1.97 10.91 -0.72
C VAL A 179 -3.41 11.28 -0.46
N TRP A 180 -4.00 12.17 -1.29
CA TRP A 180 -5.42 12.48 -1.24
C TRP A 180 -6.00 12.65 -2.64
N PHE A 181 -7.29 12.35 -2.76
CA PHE A 181 -8.02 12.39 -4.01
C PHE A 181 -9.07 13.50 -3.96
N GLU A 182 -8.92 14.49 -4.83
CA GLU A 182 -9.80 15.68 -4.89
C GLU A 182 -9.92 16.19 -6.32
N GLY A 183 -11.14 16.51 -6.74
CA GLY A 183 -11.42 17.04 -8.07
C GLY A 183 -11.09 16.05 -9.20
N GLY A 184 -11.18 14.75 -8.96
CA GLY A 184 -10.84 13.70 -9.92
C GLY A 184 -9.35 13.54 -10.15
N ALA A 185 -8.50 14.04 -9.26
CA ALA A 185 -7.04 13.99 -9.34
C ALA A 185 -6.42 13.41 -8.07
N GLU A 186 -5.27 12.74 -8.23
CA GLU A 186 -4.40 12.37 -7.13
C GLU A 186 -3.46 13.52 -6.78
N HIS A 187 -3.41 13.83 -5.50
CA HIS A 187 -2.45 14.75 -4.89
C HIS A 187 -1.59 13.99 -3.90
N SER A 188 -0.36 14.41 -3.70
CA SER A 188 0.51 13.78 -2.71
C SER A 188 1.54 14.72 -2.14
N GLU A 189 1.95 14.42 -0.91
CA GLU A 189 3.05 15.07 -0.22
C GLU A 189 3.98 14.00 0.37
N THR A 190 5.28 14.15 0.11
CA THR A 190 6.31 13.33 0.78
C THR A 190 6.62 13.94 2.14
N ILE A 191 6.49 13.16 3.20
CA ILE A 191 6.77 13.55 4.58
C ILE A 191 7.95 12.73 5.08
N THR A 192 9.06 13.40 5.41
CA THR A 192 10.26 12.73 5.94
C THR A 192 10.00 12.20 7.35
N LEU A 193 10.49 11.00 7.63
CA LEU A 193 10.51 10.41 8.96
C LEU A 193 11.67 11.02 9.74
N GLY A 194 11.44 11.39 11.02
CA GLY A 194 12.33 12.26 11.77
C GLY A 194 13.10 11.58 12.89
N GLY A 195 13.03 10.27 13.03
CA GLY A 195 13.68 9.52 14.11
C GLY A 195 15.17 9.37 13.96
#